data_c51e48413ee64e69270795e6aa303031
#
_entry.id   c51e48413ee64e69270795e6aa303031
#
_cell.length_a   1.000
_cell.length_b   1.000
_cell.length_c   1.000
_cell.angle_alpha   90.00
_cell.angle_beta   90.00
_cell.angle_gamma   90.00
#
_symmetry.space_group_name_H-M   'P 1'
#
loop_
_entity.id
_entity.type
_entity.pdbx_description
1 polymer ?
#
loop_
_entity_poly.entity_id
_entity_poly.type
_entity_poly.pdbx_seq_one_letter_code
_entity_poly.pdbx_strand_id
1 'polypeptide(L)'
;MRPTSEQSLLLQALQDEVFERMRSMEAWHGADFAVLRSIPLGVLRQGTVRRHGVTRWVRGVRPDDLRPEDVRVIDLHPGLLVPEWWGYAGFVLHHELIHATGHRRHDATFRRWEALWPAPPDDRGAAAFAKMLHLSTARWWWTCPSCDIKHPRQRRGNGRYLCRQCGVVLQDRPATEAMA
;
A
#
# COMPACT_ATOMS: atom_id res chain seq x y z
N MET A 1 -4.85 12.37 1.52
CA MET A 1 -4.52 13.66 2.20
C MET A 1 -3.62 14.47 1.28
N ARG A 2 -3.51 15.79 1.50
CA ARG A 2 -2.47 16.55 0.78
C ARG A 2 -1.09 16.15 1.31
N PRO A 3 -0.12 15.86 0.42
CA PRO A 3 1.25 15.61 0.84
C PRO A 3 1.92 16.89 1.36
N THR A 4 2.94 16.76 2.19
CA THR A 4 3.85 17.85 2.52
C THR A 4 4.69 18.23 1.29
N SER A 5 5.41 19.36 1.35
CA SER A 5 6.31 19.74 0.25
C SER A 5 7.38 18.69 -0.01
N GLU A 6 7.99 18.12 1.04
CA GLU A 6 8.95 17.03 0.94
C GLU A 6 8.34 15.77 0.31
N GLN A 7 7.16 15.35 0.80
CA GLN A 7 6.45 14.21 0.22
C GLN A 7 6.10 14.43 -1.25
N SER A 8 5.76 15.66 -1.64
CA SER A 8 5.45 16.00 -3.04
C SER A 8 6.68 15.82 -3.94
N LEU A 9 7.85 16.25 -3.47
CA LEU A 9 9.12 16.04 -4.21
C LEU A 9 9.46 14.55 -4.34
N LEU A 10 9.30 13.78 -3.26
CA LEU A 10 9.54 12.34 -3.28
C LEU A 10 8.56 11.60 -4.21
N LEU A 11 7.28 11.97 -4.19
CA LEU A 11 6.27 11.39 -5.09
C LEU A 11 6.58 11.71 -6.55
N GLN A 12 7.05 12.92 -6.86
CA GLN A 12 7.46 13.30 -8.20
C GLN A 12 8.69 12.51 -8.67
N ALA A 13 9.71 12.39 -7.83
CA ALA A 13 10.90 11.59 -8.12
C ALA A 13 10.55 10.11 -8.35
N LEU A 14 9.66 9.56 -7.52
CA LEU A 14 9.16 8.20 -7.67
C LEU A 14 8.41 8.01 -9.00
N GLN A 15 7.56 8.98 -9.37
CA GLN A 15 6.82 8.94 -10.63
C GLN A 15 7.77 8.96 -11.83
N ASP A 16 8.82 9.77 -11.78
CA ASP A 16 9.80 9.86 -12.86
C ASP A 16 10.53 8.51 -13.05
N GLU A 17 10.98 7.89 -11.96
CA GLU A 17 11.63 6.58 -12.00
C GLU A 17 10.67 5.48 -12.51
N VAL A 18 9.44 5.47 -12.02
CA VAL A 18 8.43 4.49 -12.43
C VAL A 18 8.12 4.63 -13.91
N PHE A 19 7.94 5.85 -14.42
CA PHE A 19 7.68 6.08 -15.84
C PHE A 19 8.85 5.72 -16.74
N GLU A 20 10.07 6.00 -16.31
CA GLU A 20 11.27 5.58 -17.06
C GLU A 20 11.29 4.06 -17.24
N ARG A 21 11.01 3.33 -16.18
CA ARG A 21 10.93 1.87 -16.23
C ARG A 21 9.75 1.36 -17.06
N MET A 22 8.56 1.96 -16.91
CA MET A 22 7.36 1.57 -17.66
C MET A 22 7.53 1.74 -19.17
N ARG A 23 8.26 2.74 -19.64
CA ARG A 23 8.53 2.94 -21.08
C ARG A 23 9.22 1.77 -21.74
N SER A 24 9.99 0.99 -21.00
CA SER A 24 10.66 -0.23 -21.51
C SER A 24 9.75 -1.48 -21.48
N MET A 25 8.55 -1.39 -20.91
CA MET A 25 7.63 -2.53 -20.78
C MET A 25 6.63 -2.55 -21.95
N GLU A 26 6.50 -3.71 -22.62
CA GLU A 26 5.64 -3.89 -23.78
C GLU A 26 4.18 -3.45 -23.53
N ALA A 27 3.62 -3.77 -22.35
CA ALA A 27 2.24 -3.42 -22.00
C ALA A 27 1.98 -1.91 -22.00
N TRP A 28 3.02 -1.08 -21.87
CA TRP A 28 2.91 0.38 -21.82
C TRP A 28 3.29 1.07 -23.14
N HIS A 29 3.63 0.34 -24.21
CA HIS A 29 4.05 0.93 -25.50
C HIS A 29 2.94 1.78 -26.15
N GLY A 30 1.77 1.82 -25.87
CA GLY A 30 0.72 2.68 -26.40
C GLY A 30 0.17 3.68 -25.39
N ALA A 31 0.75 3.72 -24.18
CA ALA A 31 0.23 4.56 -23.10
C ALA A 31 0.60 6.04 -23.31
N ASP A 32 -0.37 6.93 -23.07
CA ASP A 32 -0.11 8.36 -23.00
C ASP A 32 0.48 8.73 -21.63
N PHE A 33 1.81 8.77 -21.56
CA PHE A 33 2.51 9.14 -20.34
C PHE A 33 2.29 10.61 -19.93
N ALA A 34 1.88 11.49 -20.83
CA ALA A 34 1.56 12.87 -20.48
C ALA A 34 0.25 12.91 -19.67
N VAL A 35 -0.75 12.15 -20.09
CA VAL A 35 -2.00 11.98 -19.34
C VAL A 35 -1.76 11.30 -17.99
N LEU A 36 -1.00 10.19 -17.96
CA LEU A 36 -0.68 9.52 -16.70
C LEU A 36 0.10 10.44 -15.73
N ARG A 37 0.98 11.30 -16.25
CA ARG A 37 1.73 12.28 -15.46
C ARG A 37 0.83 13.37 -14.87
N SER A 38 -0.27 13.69 -15.53
CA SER A 38 -1.22 14.69 -15.04
C SER A 38 -2.04 14.22 -13.85
N ILE A 39 -2.06 12.91 -13.56
CA ILE A 39 -2.78 12.35 -12.40
C ILE A 39 -2.14 12.85 -11.11
N PRO A 40 -2.91 13.53 -10.24
CA PRO A 40 -2.40 14.00 -8.97
C PRO A 40 -1.94 12.84 -8.08
N LEU A 41 -0.76 12.97 -7.46
CA LEU A 41 -0.28 12.06 -6.43
C LEU A 41 -0.56 12.62 -5.04
N GLY A 42 -0.94 11.75 -4.13
CA GLY A 42 -1.27 12.08 -2.76
C GLY A 42 -0.74 11.04 -1.77
N VAL A 43 -1.04 11.24 -0.49
CA VAL A 43 -0.68 10.30 0.57
C VAL A 43 -1.90 9.82 1.35
N LEU A 44 -1.87 8.55 1.73
CA LEU A 44 -2.82 7.95 2.66
C LEU A 44 -2.62 8.51 4.08
N ARG A 45 -3.58 8.26 4.97
CA ARG A 45 -3.38 8.51 6.41
C ARG A 45 -2.32 7.56 6.96
N GLN A 46 -1.41 8.06 7.75
CA GLN A 46 -0.31 7.28 8.32
C GLN A 46 -0.76 6.07 9.15
N GLY A 47 -1.90 6.14 9.80
CA GLY A 47 -2.49 5.01 10.55
C GLY A 47 -3.19 3.95 9.69
N THR A 48 -3.14 4.04 8.38
CA THR A 48 -3.71 3.04 7.45
C THR A 48 -2.78 1.84 7.41
N VAL A 49 -3.26 0.64 7.77
CA VAL A 49 -2.44 -0.59 7.77
C VAL A 49 -2.82 -1.60 6.70
N ARG A 50 -3.94 -1.39 6.02
CA ARG A 50 -4.48 -2.36 5.04
C ARG A 50 -4.29 -1.96 3.58
N ARG A 51 -3.86 -0.73 3.32
CA ARG A 51 -3.72 -0.19 1.98
C ARG A 51 -2.37 0.46 1.84
N HIS A 52 -1.64 0.06 0.83
CA HIS A 52 -0.32 0.60 0.53
C HIS A 52 -0.41 1.67 -0.56
N GLY A 53 -1.34 1.52 -1.51
CA GLY A 53 -1.75 2.50 -2.50
C GLY A 53 -3.27 2.48 -2.70
N VAL A 54 -3.83 3.49 -3.35
CA VAL A 54 -5.24 3.57 -3.76
C VAL A 54 -5.41 4.52 -4.93
N THR A 55 -5.93 4.03 -6.03
CA THR A 55 -6.44 4.86 -7.13
C THR A 55 -7.87 5.30 -6.84
N ARG A 56 -8.11 6.61 -6.86
CA ARG A 56 -9.44 7.20 -6.63
C ARG A 56 -9.94 7.89 -7.86
N TRP A 57 -11.17 7.59 -8.21
CA TRP A 57 -11.86 8.11 -9.38
C TRP A 57 -12.75 9.30 -9.04
N VAL A 58 -13.04 10.14 -10.02
CA VAL A 58 -14.09 11.14 -9.92
C VAL A 58 -15.45 10.44 -9.75
N ARG A 59 -16.40 11.11 -9.13
CA ARG A 59 -17.74 10.55 -8.92
C ARG A 59 -18.53 10.54 -10.23
N GLY A 60 -19.35 9.51 -10.43
CA GLY A 60 -20.32 9.45 -11.52
C GLY A 60 -19.80 8.82 -12.81
N VAL A 61 -18.53 8.48 -12.90
CA VAL A 61 -17.98 7.74 -14.05
C VAL A 61 -18.44 6.29 -14.00
N ARG A 62 -18.88 5.76 -15.16
CA ARG A 62 -19.29 4.36 -15.25
C ARG A 62 -18.09 3.43 -15.11
N PRO A 63 -18.24 2.31 -14.41
CA PRO A 63 -17.14 1.36 -14.20
C PRO A 63 -16.46 0.84 -15.45
N ASP A 64 -17.19 0.76 -16.56
CA ASP A 64 -16.71 0.18 -17.82
C ASP A 64 -16.08 1.22 -18.77
N ASP A 65 -16.18 2.53 -18.42
CA ASP A 65 -15.69 3.64 -19.24
C ASP A 65 -14.54 4.40 -18.57
N LEU A 66 -13.88 3.82 -17.57
CA LEU A 66 -12.84 4.49 -16.81
C LEU A 66 -11.59 4.74 -17.65
N ARG A 67 -11.10 6.00 -17.58
CA ARG A 67 -9.90 6.48 -18.27
C ARG A 67 -8.96 7.16 -17.29
N PRO A 68 -7.68 7.31 -17.62
CA PRO A 68 -6.73 8.00 -16.75
C PRO A 68 -7.18 9.42 -16.35
N GLU A 69 -7.88 10.14 -17.24
CA GLU A 69 -8.41 11.48 -17.00
C GLU A 69 -9.49 11.53 -15.91
N ASP A 70 -10.14 10.40 -15.67
CA ASP A 70 -11.16 10.26 -14.62
C ASP A 70 -10.54 9.97 -13.25
N VAL A 71 -9.23 9.78 -13.18
CA VAL A 71 -8.54 9.55 -11.91
C VAL A 71 -8.39 10.87 -11.17
N ARG A 72 -9.03 10.95 -10.01
CA ARG A 72 -8.95 12.13 -9.14
C ARG A 72 -7.59 12.23 -8.45
N VAL A 73 -7.03 11.12 -8.01
CA VAL A 73 -5.75 11.04 -7.30
C VAL A 73 -5.31 9.59 -7.13
N ILE A 74 -4.00 9.35 -7.15
CA ILE A 74 -3.38 8.14 -6.66
C ILE A 74 -2.73 8.47 -5.31
N ASP A 75 -3.22 7.85 -4.23
CA ASP A 75 -2.65 8.01 -2.90
C ASP A 75 -1.72 6.84 -2.56
N LEU A 76 -0.50 7.10 -2.12
CA LEU A 76 0.44 6.11 -1.59
C LEU A 76 0.54 6.21 -0.06
N HIS A 77 0.91 5.10 0.60
CA HIS A 77 1.17 5.15 2.03
C HIS A 77 2.46 5.95 2.30
N PRO A 78 2.44 6.95 3.21
CA PRO A 78 3.63 7.80 3.43
C PRO A 78 4.85 7.02 3.94
N GLY A 79 4.67 5.89 4.60
CA GLY A 79 5.75 4.99 5.00
C GLY A 79 6.50 4.33 3.84
N LEU A 80 6.00 4.43 2.59
CA LEU A 80 6.71 3.98 1.40
C LEU A 80 7.76 4.99 0.92
N LEU A 81 7.63 6.27 1.32
CA LEU A 81 8.46 7.38 0.84
C LEU A 81 9.77 7.50 1.65
N VAL A 82 10.41 6.37 1.91
CA VAL A 82 11.71 6.29 2.56
C VAL A 82 12.62 5.36 1.77
N PRO A 83 13.97 5.53 1.83
CA PRO A 83 14.90 4.74 1.02
C PRO A 83 14.71 3.23 1.16
N GLU A 84 14.40 2.77 2.37
CA GLU A 84 14.19 1.35 2.68
C GLU A 84 13.06 0.71 1.86
N TRP A 85 11.99 1.44 1.61
CA TRP A 85 10.79 0.96 0.91
C TRP A 85 10.66 1.49 -0.52
N TRP A 86 11.66 2.22 -1.03
CA TRP A 86 11.58 2.91 -2.32
C TRP A 86 11.30 1.96 -3.50
N GLY A 87 11.98 0.81 -3.56
CA GLY A 87 11.71 -0.19 -4.61
C GLY A 87 10.29 -0.74 -4.56
N TYR A 88 9.76 -0.95 -3.35
CA TYR A 88 8.38 -1.38 -3.16
C TYR A 88 7.38 -0.25 -3.44
N ALA A 89 7.74 1.00 -3.15
CA ALA A 89 6.93 2.16 -3.53
C ALA A 89 6.74 2.24 -5.05
N GLY A 90 7.79 1.97 -5.83
CA GLY A 90 7.72 1.88 -7.29
C GLY A 90 6.75 0.80 -7.76
N PHE A 91 6.82 -0.41 -7.17
CA PHE A 91 5.86 -1.48 -7.45
C PHE A 91 4.42 -1.04 -7.15
N VAL A 92 4.18 -0.42 -5.99
CA VAL A 92 2.84 0.04 -5.61
C VAL A 92 2.34 1.13 -6.55
N LEU A 93 3.18 2.10 -6.93
CA LEU A 93 2.77 3.13 -7.90
C LEU A 93 2.47 2.52 -9.27
N HIS A 94 3.29 1.59 -9.77
CA HIS A 94 3.00 0.86 -11.00
C HIS A 94 1.66 0.13 -10.93
N HIS A 95 1.38 -0.59 -9.83
CA HIS A 95 0.10 -1.26 -9.59
C HIS A 95 -1.10 -0.27 -9.66
N GLU A 96 -1.00 0.89 -9.01
CA GLU A 96 -2.05 1.90 -9.03
C GLU A 96 -2.21 2.56 -10.42
N LEU A 97 -1.13 2.67 -11.21
CA LEU A 97 -1.19 3.15 -12.58
C LEU A 97 -1.89 2.15 -13.51
N ILE A 98 -1.76 0.84 -13.29
CA ILE A 98 -2.56 -0.17 -14.02
C ILE A 98 -4.05 0.05 -13.71
N HIS A 99 -4.41 0.30 -12.45
CA HIS A 99 -5.78 0.68 -12.13
C HIS A 99 -6.20 1.94 -12.90
N ALA A 100 -5.34 2.96 -12.95
CA ALA A 100 -5.63 4.22 -13.62
C ALA A 100 -5.98 4.06 -15.11
N THR A 101 -5.53 3.00 -15.78
CA THR A 101 -5.91 2.70 -17.17
C THR A 101 -7.24 1.93 -17.30
N GLY A 102 -8.06 1.89 -16.24
CA GLY A 102 -9.39 1.26 -16.25
C GLY A 102 -9.45 -0.17 -15.71
N HIS A 103 -8.32 -0.81 -15.43
CA HIS A 103 -8.28 -2.17 -14.88
C HIS A 103 -8.67 -2.17 -13.39
N ARG A 104 -9.97 -2.23 -13.08
CA ARG A 104 -10.47 -2.22 -11.69
C ARG A 104 -10.24 -3.52 -10.93
N ARG A 105 -10.23 -4.65 -11.64
CA ARG A 105 -10.12 -5.99 -11.06
C ARG A 105 -8.71 -6.52 -11.26
N HIS A 106 -8.21 -7.27 -10.30
CA HIS A 106 -6.96 -8.00 -10.41
C HIS A 106 -7.15 -9.31 -11.20
N ASP A 107 -7.66 -9.19 -12.43
CA ASP A 107 -7.85 -10.30 -13.35
C ASP A 107 -6.53 -10.75 -14.01
N ALA A 108 -6.60 -11.67 -14.96
CA ALA A 108 -5.41 -12.22 -15.63
C ALA A 108 -4.62 -11.13 -16.40
N THR A 109 -5.32 -10.17 -17.03
CA THR A 109 -4.67 -9.06 -17.73
C THR A 109 -3.95 -8.16 -16.76
N PHE A 110 -4.60 -7.74 -15.66
CA PHE A 110 -3.98 -6.96 -14.60
C PHE A 110 -2.73 -7.65 -14.05
N ARG A 111 -2.82 -8.95 -13.72
CA ARG A 111 -1.70 -9.72 -13.17
C ARG A 111 -0.52 -9.82 -14.13
N ARG A 112 -0.80 -9.95 -15.43
CA ARG A 112 0.25 -9.96 -16.45
C ARG A 112 0.98 -8.62 -16.52
N TRP A 113 0.28 -7.49 -16.44
CA TRP A 113 0.89 -6.17 -16.42
C TRP A 113 1.67 -5.92 -15.13
N GLU A 114 1.08 -6.28 -13.98
CA GLU A 114 1.74 -6.18 -12.68
C GLU A 114 3.07 -6.97 -12.65
N ALA A 115 3.07 -8.18 -13.23
CA ALA A 115 4.26 -9.05 -13.27
C ALA A 115 5.41 -8.53 -14.15
N LEU A 116 5.19 -7.51 -14.97
CA LEU A 116 6.29 -6.84 -15.70
C LEU A 116 7.19 -6.00 -14.77
N TRP A 117 6.66 -5.60 -13.61
CA TRP A 117 7.48 -4.94 -12.62
C TRP A 117 8.32 -5.97 -11.87
N PRO A 118 9.64 -5.72 -11.68
CA PRO A 118 10.48 -6.63 -10.90
C PRO A 118 9.89 -6.84 -9.50
N ALA A 119 9.71 -8.10 -9.13
CA ALA A 119 9.24 -8.43 -7.78
C ALA A 119 10.20 -7.85 -6.74
N PRO A 120 9.70 -7.14 -5.73
CA PRO A 120 10.55 -6.71 -4.63
C PRO A 120 11.04 -7.95 -3.86
N PRO A 121 12.23 -7.90 -3.22
CA PRO A 121 12.69 -8.96 -2.32
C PRO A 121 11.63 -9.28 -1.24
N ASP A 122 11.60 -10.52 -0.76
CA ASP A 122 10.59 -10.99 0.22
C ASP A 122 10.55 -10.14 1.49
N ASP A 123 11.70 -9.65 1.95
CA ASP A 123 11.82 -8.77 3.12
C ASP A 123 11.46 -7.30 2.85
N ARG A 124 11.19 -6.94 1.59
CA ARG A 124 10.87 -5.58 1.12
C ARG A 124 9.56 -5.52 0.33
N GLY A 125 8.77 -6.58 0.36
CA GLY A 125 7.50 -6.69 -0.34
C GLY A 125 6.28 -6.37 0.53
N ALA A 126 5.10 -6.68 0.00
CA ALA A 126 3.81 -6.36 0.60
C ALA A 126 3.65 -6.91 2.02
N ALA A 127 4.05 -8.15 2.26
CA ALA A 127 3.92 -8.81 3.57
C ALA A 127 4.81 -8.16 4.62
N ALA A 128 6.06 -7.85 4.25
CA ALA A 128 7.01 -7.19 5.13
C ALA A 128 6.58 -5.76 5.47
N PHE A 129 6.12 -4.99 4.47
CA PHE A 129 5.59 -3.65 4.69
C PHE A 129 4.34 -3.66 5.58
N ALA A 130 3.39 -4.56 5.34
CA ALA A 130 2.22 -4.73 6.19
C ALA A 130 2.61 -5.08 7.64
N LYS A 131 3.57 -5.98 7.83
CA LYS A 131 4.11 -6.32 9.15
C LYS A 131 4.69 -5.10 9.85
N MET A 132 5.52 -4.31 9.15
CA MET A 132 6.08 -3.07 9.66
C MET A 132 4.99 -2.08 10.08
N LEU A 133 3.94 -1.86 9.25
CA LEU A 133 2.82 -0.99 9.57
C LEU A 133 2.06 -1.46 10.80
N HIS A 134 1.80 -2.77 10.91
CA HIS A 134 1.13 -3.32 12.09
C HIS A 134 1.95 -3.12 13.37
N LEU A 135 3.26 -3.27 13.30
CA LEU A 135 4.17 -3.05 14.44
C LEU A 135 4.23 -1.57 14.82
N SER A 136 4.48 -0.69 13.86
CA SER A 136 4.67 0.76 14.10
C SER A 136 3.39 1.47 14.58
N THR A 137 2.22 0.93 14.26
CA THR A 137 0.92 1.50 14.66
C THR A 137 0.27 0.77 15.84
N ALA A 138 0.93 -0.27 16.37
CA ALA A 138 0.41 -1.03 17.49
C ALA A 138 0.30 -0.16 18.75
N ARG A 139 -0.85 -0.22 19.40
CA ARG A 139 -1.09 0.36 20.73
C ARG A 139 -1.26 -0.71 21.79
N TRP A 140 -1.54 -1.93 21.33
CA TRP A 140 -1.84 -3.10 22.16
C TRP A 140 -1.19 -4.33 21.56
N TRP A 141 -0.77 -5.22 22.44
CA TRP A 141 -0.46 -6.59 22.13
C TRP A 141 -1.58 -7.47 22.66
N TRP A 142 -2.14 -8.28 21.79
CA TRP A 142 -2.99 -9.39 22.23
C TRP A 142 -2.11 -10.60 22.43
N THR A 143 -1.84 -10.93 23.69
CA THR A 143 -0.90 -11.97 24.09
C THR A 143 -1.65 -13.21 24.57
N CYS A 144 -1.23 -14.39 24.11
CA CYS A 144 -1.73 -15.64 24.62
C CYS A 144 -1.02 -16.00 25.94
N PRO A 145 -1.73 -16.20 27.06
CA PRO A 145 -1.10 -16.56 28.32
C PRO A 145 -0.56 -18.00 28.34
N SER A 146 -0.93 -18.85 27.35
CA SER A 146 -0.51 -20.24 27.27
C SER A 146 0.70 -20.48 26.38
N CYS A 147 0.80 -19.82 25.20
CA CYS A 147 1.88 -20.02 24.23
C CYS A 147 2.69 -18.75 23.92
N ASP A 148 2.41 -17.66 24.64
CA ASP A 148 3.07 -16.34 24.53
C ASP A 148 3.06 -15.70 23.14
N ILE A 149 2.27 -16.22 22.19
CA ILE A 149 2.09 -15.59 20.89
C ILE A 149 1.53 -14.19 21.08
N LYS A 150 2.16 -13.19 20.41
CA LYS A 150 1.80 -11.78 20.48
C LYS A 150 1.31 -11.28 19.12
N HIS A 151 0.17 -10.58 19.13
CA HIS A 151 -0.40 -9.97 17.95
C HIS A 151 -0.47 -8.45 18.12
N PRO A 152 0.23 -7.64 17.29
CA PRO A 152 0.15 -6.18 17.35
C PRO A 152 -1.26 -5.71 16.93
N ARG A 153 -1.86 -4.82 17.70
CA ARG A 153 -3.21 -4.30 17.47
C ARG A 153 -3.30 -2.81 17.82
N GLN A 154 -4.19 -2.11 17.11
CA GLN A 154 -4.49 -0.69 17.39
C GLN A 154 -5.55 -0.52 18.49
N ARG A 155 -6.30 -1.57 18.80
CA ARG A 155 -7.41 -1.56 19.78
C ARG A 155 -7.32 -2.75 20.71
N ARG A 156 -7.92 -2.61 21.89
CA ARG A 156 -8.11 -3.71 22.83
C ARG A 156 -9.01 -4.79 22.26
N GLY A 157 -8.74 -6.03 22.61
CA GLY A 157 -9.58 -7.19 22.34
C GLY A 157 -10.71 -7.34 23.34
N ASN A 158 -10.50 -6.84 24.57
CA ASN A 158 -11.45 -6.92 25.71
C ASN A 158 -11.98 -8.35 25.93
N GLY A 159 -11.08 -9.33 25.84
CA GLY A 159 -11.43 -10.74 26.06
C GLY A 159 -12.26 -11.42 24.95
N ARG A 160 -12.47 -10.75 23.80
CA ARG A 160 -13.34 -11.27 22.73
C ARG A 160 -12.67 -12.27 21.79
N TYR A 161 -11.36 -12.43 21.87
CA TYR A 161 -10.60 -13.21 20.90
C TYR A 161 -9.85 -14.35 21.56
N LEU A 162 -9.86 -15.49 20.89
CA LEU A 162 -9.16 -16.70 21.33
C LEU A 162 -7.86 -16.88 20.55
N CYS A 163 -6.85 -17.44 21.19
CA CYS A 163 -5.66 -17.90 20.53
C CYS A 163 -6.02 -19.06 19.58
N ARG A 164 -5.59 -18.97 18.34
CA ARG A 164 -5.86 -20.00 17.33
C ARG A 164 -5.17 -21.34 17.61
N GLN A 165 -4.06 -21.32 18.36
CA GLN A 165 -3.33 -22.54 18.71
C GLN A 165 -3.83 -23.19 19.99
N CYS A 166 -4.15 -22.40 21.02
CA CYS A 166 -4.44 -22.90 22.36
C CYS A 166 -5.92 -22.80 22.75
N GLY A 167 -6.76 -22.12 21.97
CA GLY A 167 -8.16 -21.87 22.34
C GLY A 167 -8.38 -20.96 23.56
N VAL A 168 -7.30 -20.44 24.16
CA VAL A 168 -7.35 -19.59 25.36
C VAL A 168 -7.61 -18.13 24.98
N VAL A 169 -8.35 -17.39 25.84
CA VAL A 169 -8.63 -15.96 25.65
C VAL A 169 -7.34 -15.14 25.64
N LEU A 170 -7.19 -14.31 24.60
CA LEU A 170 -6.07 -13.40 24.47
C LEU A 170 -6.18 -12.23 25.46
N GLN A 171 -5.06 -11.88 26.08
CA GLN A 171 -4.96 -10.77 27.02
C GLN A 171 -4.44 -9.51 26.34
N ASP A 172 -5.01 -8.35 26.67
CA ASP A 172 -4.55 -7.05 26.18
C ASP A 172 -3.38 -6.55 27.05
N ARG A 173 -2.24 -6.26 26.40
CA ARG A 173 -1.07 -5.59 27.03
C ARG A 173 -0.77 -4.31 26.26
N PRO A 174 -0.48 -3.17 26.92
CA PRO A 174 -0.04 -1.95 26.24
C PRO A 174 1.23 -2.18 25.45
N ALA A 175 1.33 -1.59 24.25
CA ALA A 175 2.54 -1.75 23.41
C ALA A 175 3.79 -1.09 24.04
N THR A 176 3.61 -0.10 24.89
CA THR A 176 4.67 0.58 25.64
C THR A 176 5.36 -0.31 26.68
N GLU A 177 4.69 -1.34 27.18
CA GLU A 177 5.24 -2.27 28.19
C GLU A 177 5.98 -3.47 27.57
N ALA A 178 5.86 -3.68 26.28
CA ALA A 178 6.43 -4.86 25.61
C ALA A 178 7.84 -4.64 25.03
N MET A 179 8.39 -3.43 25.18
CA MET A 179 9.75 -3.06 24.77
C MET A 179 10.72 -2.90 25.95
N ALA A 180 10.30 -3.26 27.15
CA ALA A 180 11.12 -3.28 28.36
C ALA A 180 11.64 -4.70 28.62
#